data_949c6b15d63178c045046db0c9d1c329
#
_entry.id   949c6b15d63178c045046db0c9d1c329
#
_cell.length_a   1.000
_cell.length_b   1.000
_cell.length_c   1.000
_cell.angle_alpha   90.00
_cell.angle_beta   90.00
_cell.angle_gamma   90.00
#
_symmetry.space_group_name_H-M   'P 1'
#
loop_
_entity.id
_entity.type
_entity.pdbx_description
1 polymer ?
#
loop_
_entity_poly.entity_id
_entity_poly.type
_entity_poly.pdbx_seq_one_letter_code
_entity_poly.pdbx_strand_id
1 'polypeptide(L)'
;MNTWFECTAKYIKMDENGHEKKASETYMLDAVSFTEAESRIYKELQTMVSGEFMVTKISKTRISEIIPSETGDRWYKAKVAFITVDEESGKEKRVAQFVLVYSDSIKEAYDQIIEAMQGMMADFEISGINESTILDVFPYSVSEKSDIPAHLKPLGSFLATPELQDAADFTFDATDLEGNDDLDPIEED
;
A
#
# COMPACT_ATOMS: atom_id res chain seq x y z
N MET A 1 4.71 1.86 -6.18
CA MET A 1 3.75 0.78 -5.84
C MET A 1 3.85 0.55 -4.36
N ASN A 2 2.73 0.57 -3.65
CA ASN A 2 2.69 0.23 -2.24
C ASN A 2 2.90 -1.29 -2.07
N THR A 3 3.50 -1.65 -0.97
CA THR A 3 3.74 -3.04 -0.59
C THR A 3 3.13 -3.29 0.78
N TRP A 4 2.58 -4.45 0.99
CA TRP A 4 2.03 -4.85 2.28
C TRP A 4 3.13 -5.25 3.25
N PHE A 5 3.05 -4.71 4.47
CA PHE A 5 3.94 -5.01 5.59
C PHE A 5 3.16 -5.62 6.74
N GLU A 6 3.73 -6.64 7.33
CA GLU A 6 3.26 -7.28 8.56
C GLU A 6 4.06 -6.71 9.73
N CYS A 7 3.35 -6.09 10.68
CA CYS A 7 3.92 -5.43 11.84
C CYS A 7 3.45 -6.12 13.11
N THR A 8 4.39 -6.52 13.98
CA THR A 8 4.06 -7.13 15.27
C THR A 8 4.35 -6.14 16.38
N ALA A 9 3.34 -5.83 17.18
CA ALA A 9 3.45 -4.97 18.35
C ALA A 9 3.25 -5.75 19.65
N LYS A 10 3.97 -5.35 20.69
CA LYS A 10 3.83 -5.84 22.05
C LYS A 10 3.42 -4.73 22.98
N TYR A 11 2.43 -4.98 23.81
CA TYR A 11 1.93 -4.07 24.81
C TYR A 11 1.25 -4.81 25.96
N ILE A 12 0.87 -4.07 27.00
CA ILE A 12 0.14 -4.61 28.13
C ILE A 12 -1.32 -4.24 27.95
N LYS A 13 -2.20 -5.23 27.93
CA LYS A 13 -3.64 -5.02 27.96
C LYS A 13 -4.24 -5.57 29.24
N MET A 14 -5.31 -4.94 29.73
CA MET A 14 -6.08 -5.45 30.83
C MET A 14 -7.08 -6.51 30.35
N ASP A 15 -7.16 -7.61 31.05
CA ASP A 15 -8.19 -8.62 30.81
C ASP A 15 -9.53 -8.20 31.44
N GLU A 16 -10.57 -8.98 31.23
CA GLU A 16 -11.91 -8.72 31.76
C GLU A 16 -11.97 -8.69 33.32
N ASN A 17 -10.97 -9.24 33.97
CA ASN A 17 -10.83 -9.29 35.42
C ASN A 17 -9.95 -8.17 35.99
N GLY A 18 -9.45 -7.26 35.12
CA GLY A 18 -8.56 -6.16 35.50
C GLY A 18 -7.10 -6.55 35.71
N HIS A 19 -6.69 -7.75 35.27
CA HIS A 19 -5.28 -8.18 35.35
C HIS A 19 -4.51 -7.74 34.08
N GLU A 20 -3.27 -7.31 34.31
CA GLU A 20 -2.36 -6.98 33.22
C GLU A 20 -1.88 -8.24 32.49
N LYS A 21 -2.07 -8.27 31.17
CA LYS A 21 -1.64 -9.35 30.30
C LYS A 21 -0.78 -8.81 29.17
N LYS A 22 0.40 -9.41 28.98
CA LYS A 22 1.24 -9.11 27.81
C LYS A 22 0.56 -9.64 26.54
N ALA A 23 0.26 -8.74 25.61
CA ALA A 23 -0.24 -9.04 24.29
C ALA A 23 0.89 -8.92 23.26
N SER A 24 0.83 -9.77 22.25
CA SER A 24 1.68 -9.67 21.05
C SER A 24 0.77 -9.85 19.85
N GLU A 25 0.49 -8.79 19.17
CA GLU A 25 -0.53 -8.75 18.10
C GLU A 25 0.10 -8.32 16.80
N THR A 26 -0.43 -8.84 15.71
CA THR A 26 0.09 -8.62 14.37
C THR A 26 -0.92 -7.84 13.56
N TYR A 27 -0.44 -6.80 12.89
CA TYR A 27 -1.20 -5.89 12.05
C TYR A 27 -0.62 -5.88 10.64
N MET A 28 -1.42 -5.51 9.67
CA MET A 28 -0.95 -5.35 8.31
C MET A 28 -1.25 -3.94 7.82
N LEU A 29 -0.30 -3.34 7.12
CA LEU A 29 -0.47 -2.05 6.47
C LEU A 29 0.29 -2.00 5.14
N ASP A 30 -0.14 -1.13 4.25
CA ASP A 30 0.60 -0.86 3.03
C ASP A 30 1.49 0.37 3.18
N ALA A 31 2.68 0.30 2.60
CA ALA A 31 3.64 1.40 2.59
C ALA A 31 4.59 1.29 1.39
N VAL A 32 5.27 2.38 1.05
CA VAL A 32 6.30 2.37 0.00
C VAL A 32 7.67 1.95 0.54
N SER A 33 7.89 2.07 1.87
CA SER A 33 9.16 1.75 2.53
C SER A 33 8.97 1.24 3.95
N PHE A 34 10.03 0.62 4.53
CA PHE A 34 10.05 0.21 5.93
C PHE A 34 9.90 1.40 6.89
N THR A 35 10.54 2.53 6.59
CA THR A 35 10.48 3.76 7.42
C THR A 35 9.06 4.31 7.47
N GLU A 36 8.36 4.31 6.34
CA GLU A 36 6.97 4.70 6.28
C GLU A 36 6.08 3.72 7.03
N ALA A 37 6.28 2.41 6.83
CA ALA A 37 5.55 1.37 7.55
C ALA A 37 5.70 1.52 9.07
N GLU A 38 6.92 1.79 9.54
CA GLU A 38 7.19 2.06 10.95
C GLU A 38 6.45 3.30 11.45
N SER A 39 6.56 4.42 10.76
CA SER A 39 5.89 5.67 11.12
C SER A 39 4.36 5.50 11.18
N ARG A 40 3.78 4.82 10.19
CA ARG A 40 2.34 4.59 10.12
C ARG A 40 1.85 3.65 11.22
N ILE A 41 2.53 2.52 11.46
CA ILE A 41 2.07 1.59 12.50
C ILE A 41 2.11 2.26 13.90
N TYR A 42 3.10 3.11 14.19
CA TYR A 42 3.11 3.86 15.42
C TYR A 42 1.93 4.84 15.53
N LYS A 43 1.58 5.52 14.45
CA LYS A 43 0.44 6.46 14.38
C LYS A 43 -0.89 5.73 14.62
N GLU A 44 -1.10 4.59 13.95
CA GLU A 44 -2.32 3.79 14.11
C GLU A 44 -2.44 3.24 15.54
N LEU A 45 -1.38 2.64 16.06
CA LEU A 45 -1.40 2.04 17.39
C LEU A 45 -1.55 3.06 18.52
N GLN A 46 -1.06 4.30 18.36
CA GLN A 46 -1.27 5.38 19.34
C GLN A 46 -2.75 5.70 19.57
N THR A 47 -3.59 5.47 18.57
CA THR A 47 -5.04 5.69 18.70
C THR A 47 -5.79 4.51 19.30
N MET A 48 -5.24 3.30 19.19
CA MET A 48 -5.90 2.04 19.56
C MET A 48 -5.44 1.49 20.91
N VAL A 49 -4.16 1.66 21.22
CA VAL A 49 -3.53 1.08 22.41
C VAL A 49 -3.41 2.13 23.51
N SER A 50 -4.03 1.86 24.65
CA SER A 50 -3.87 2.69 25.84
C SER A 50 -2.61 2.24 26.60
N GLY A 51 -1.60 3.12 26.67
CA GLY A 51 -0.34 2.85 27.34
C GLY A 51 0.85 2.66 26.43
N GLU A 52 1.95 2.16 26.98
CA GLU A 52 3.18 1.94 26.23
C GLU A 52 3.08 0.69 25.36
N PHE A 53 3.54 0.79 24.14
CA PHE A 53 3.67 -0.31 23.20
C PHE A 53 5.02 -0.26 22.47
N MET A 54 5.44 -1.39 21.96
CA MET A 54 6.68 -1.53 21.19
C MET A 54 6.44 -2.36 19.94
N VAL A 55 6.78 -1.80 18.77
CA VAL A 55 6.82 -2.54 17.52
C VAL A 55 8.09 -3.39 17.52
N THR A 56 7.93 -4.71 17.47
CA THR A 56 9.05 -5.66 17.59
C THR A 56 9.48 -6.24 16.27
N LYS A 57 8.60 -6.21 15.27
CA LYS A 57 8.90 -6.76 13.94
C LYS A 57 8.13 -5.98 12.89
N ILE A 58 8.81 -5.65 11.80
CA ILE A 58 8.21 -5.16 10.55
C ILE A 58 8.79 -6.02 9.43
N SER A 59 7.95 -6.64 8.64
CA SER A 59 8.39 -7.50 7.53
C SER A 59 7.49 -7.34 6.32
N LYS A 60 8.10 -7.30 5.14
CA LYS A 60 7.38 -7.29 3.86
C LYS A 60 6.65 -8.60 3.66
N THR A 61 5.37 -8.53 3.28
CA THR A 61 4.57 -9.73 3.04
C THR A 61 4.56 -10.11 1.55
N ARG A 62 4.09 -11.34 1.27
CA ARG A 62 3.80 -11.82 -0.09
C ARG A 62 2.31 -11.76 -0.42
N ILE A 63 1.51 -11.10 0.43
CA ILE A 63 0.08 -10.91 0.17
C ILE A 63 -0.03 -9.94 -1.01
N SER A 64 -0.71 -10.37 -2.06
CA SER A 64 -0.92 -9.60 -3.28
C SER A 64 -2.24 -8.84 -3.25
N GLU A 65 -3.23 -9.36 -2.54
CA GLU A 65 -4.58 -8.81 -2.54
C GLU A 65 -5.25 -8.98 -1.17
N ILE A 66 -6.14 -8.05 -0.85
CA ILE A 66 -6.97 -8.08 0.35
C ILE A 66 -8.42 -7.96 -0.07
N ILE A 67 -9.22 -8.90 0.39
CA ILE A 67 -10.67 -8.92 0.19
C ILE A 67 -11.32 -8.55 1.54
N PRO A 68 -11.75 -7.28 1.69
CA PRO A 68 -12.49 -6.86 2.87
C PRO A 68 -13.92 -7.39 2.80
N SER A 69 -14.53 -7.61 3.96
CA SER A 69 -15.95 -7.91 4.10
C SER A 69 -16.55 -7.04 5.20
N GLU A 70 -17.83 -6.69 5.07
CA GLU A 70 -18.57 -5.98 6.12
C GLU A 70 -18.98 -6.93 7.26
N THR A 71 -19.08 -8.21 6.93
CA THR A 71 -19.41 -9.30 7.86
C THR A 71 -18.19 -10.18 8.01
N GLY A 72 -17.64 -10.30 9.17
CA GLY A 72 -16.48 -11.13 9.44
C GLY A 72 -15.96 -10.89 10.84
N ASP A 73 -15.31 -11.87 11.42
CA ASP A 73 -14.73 -11.77 12.75
C ASP A 73 -13.20 -11.97 12.75
N ARG A 74 -12.65 -12.50 11.65
CA ARG A 74 -11.20 -12.79 11.54
C ARG A 74 -10.66 -12.79 10.12
N TRP A 75 -9.35 -12.70 10.02
CA TRP A 75 -8.64 -12.75 8.76
C TRP A 75 -8.22 -14.18 8.39
N TYR A 76 -8.44 -14.55 7.13
CA TYR A 76 -7.99 -15.81 6.53
C TYR A 76 -6.97 -15.53 5.44
N LYS A 77 -5.88 -16.29 5.46
CA LYS A 77 -4.85 -16.25 4.42
C LYS A 77 -5.02 -17.42 3.47
N ALA A 78 -5.32 -17.12 2.23
CA ALA A 78 -5.48 -18.08 1.16
C ALA A 78 -4.24 -18.14 0.26
N LYS A 79 -3.91 -19.33 -0.22
CA LYS A 79 -2.92 -19.55 -1.27
C LYS A 79 -3.66 -19.93 -2.55
N VAL A 80 -3.59 -19.03 -3.54
CA VAL A 80 -4.21 -19.19 -4.86
C VAL A 80 -3.10 -19.42 -5.88
N ALA A 81 -3.20 -20.48 -6.66
CA ALA A 81 -2.27 -20.80 -7.73
C ALA A 81 -2.93 -20.46 -9.07
N PHE A 82 -2.41 -19.48 -9.79
CA PHE A 82 -2.80 -19.17 -11.16
C PHE A 82 -2.08 -20.10 -12.12
N ILE A 83 -2.83 -20.65 -13.07
CA ILE A 83 -2.32 -21.56 -14.10
C ILE A 83 -2.13 -20.73 -15.36
N THR A 84 -0.89 -20.58 -15.78
CA THR A 84 -0.51 -19.88 -17.01
C THR A 84 0.21 -20.84 -17.95
N VAL A 85 0.06 -20.65 -19.24
CA VAL A 85 0.82 -21.41 -20.24
C VAL A 85 2.02 -20.58 -20.67
N ASP A 86 3.21 -21.13 -20.55
CA ASP A 86 4.43 -20.53 -21.05
C ASP A 86 4.43 -20.61 -22.57
N GLU A 87 4.45 -19.46 -23.24
CA GLU A 87 4.31 -19.36 -24.70
C GLU A 87 5.45 -20.02 -25.47
N GLU A 88 6.67 -20.07 -24.89
CA GLU A 88 7.85 -20.64 -25.56
C GLU A 88 7.90 -22.17 -25.43
N SER A 89 7.55 -22.69 -24.24
CA SER A 89 7.66 -24.12 -23.95
C SER A 89 6.34 -24.89 -24.06
N GLY A 90 5.21 -24.17 -24.15
CA GLY A 90 3.86 -24.77 -24.16
C GLY A 90 3.49 -25.48 -22.86
N LYS A 91 4.27 -25.30 -21.79
CA LYS A 91 4.06 -25.95 -20.50
C LYS A 91 3.23 -25.08 -19.56
N GLU A 92 2.39 -25.75 -18.79
CA GLU A 92 1.67 -25.09 -17.70
C GLU A 92 2.64 -24.63 -16.60
N LYS A 93 2.53 -23.36 -16.23
CA LYS A 93 3.26 -22.75 -15.11
C LYS A 93 2.26 -22.33 -14.05
N ARG A 94 2.49 -22.75 -12.80
CA ARG A 94 1.68 -22.37 -11.64
C ARG A 94 2.37 -21.25 -10.87
N VAL A 95 1.69 -20.11 -10.76
CA VAL A 95 2.17 -18.94 -10.01
C VAL A 95 1.32 -18.80 -8.76
N ALA A 96 1.92 -19.05 -7.59
CA ALA A 96 1.22 -18.93 -6.32
C ALA A 96 1.19 -17.48 -5.84
N GLN A 97 0.00 -17.01 -5.50
CA GLN A 97 -0.24 -15.74 -4.83
C GLN A 97 -0.93 -15.97 -3.49
N PHE A 98 -0.78 -15.02 -2.58
CA PHE A 98 -1.45 -15.04 -1.29
C PHE A 98 -2.46 -13.92 -1.22
N VAL A 99 -3.68 -14.27 -0.81
CA VAL A 99 -4.80 -13.35 -0.64
C VAL A 99 -5.20 -13.37 0.83
N LEU A 100 -5.51 -12.20 1.38
CA LEU A 100 -6.05 -12.06 2.73
C LEU A 100 -7.54 -11.72 2.64
N VAL A 101 -8.37 -12.47 3.35
CA VAL A 101 -9.83 -12.35 3.30
C VAL A 101 -10.37 -12.17 4.70
N TYR A 102 -11.24 -11.19 4.92
CA TYR A 102 -11.97 -11.01 6.16
C TYR A 102 -13.30 -11.75 6.11
N SER A 103 -13.54 -12.69 7.06
CA SER A 103 -14.69 -13.58 6.97
C SER A 103 -15.01 -14.23 8.31
N ASP A 104 -16.20 -14.78 8.47
CA ASP A 104 -16.63 -15.54 9.66
C ASP A 104 -16.12 -16.98 9.64
N SER A 105 -15.93 -17.55 8.44
CA SER A 105 -15.56 -18.95 8.29
C SER A 105 -14.70 -19.22 7.05
N ILE A 106 -13.98 -20.35 7.08
CA ILE A 106 -13.18 -20.81 5.93
C ILE A 106 -14.05 -21.00 4.69
N LYS A 107 -15.30 -21.47 4.86
CA LYS A 107 -16.22 -21.68 3.74
C LYS A 107 -16.58 -20.36 3.06
N GLU A 108 -16.96 -19.38 3.88
CA GLU A 108 -17.30 -18.05 3.38
C GLU A 108 -16.08 -17.36 2.73
N ALA A 109 -14.89 -17.48 3.35
CA ALA A 109 -13.65 -17.00 2.75
C ALA A 109 -13.38 -17.64 1.38
N TYR A 110 -13.67 -18.94 1.22
CA TYR A 110 -13.56 -19.61 -0.07
C TYR A 110 -14.54 -19.02 -1.09
N ASP A 111 -15.81 -18.86 -0.71
CA ASP A 111 -16.86 -18.33 -1.59
C ASP A 111 -16.53 -16.88 -2.02
N GLN A 112 -16.03 -16.03 -1.11
CA GLN A 112 -15.60 -14.66 -1.39
C GLN A 112 -14.40 -14.62 -2.35
N ILE A 113 -13.44 -15.54 -2.22
CA ILE A 113 -12.31 -15.63 -3.16
C ILE A 113 -12.80 -16.00 -4.56
N ILE A 114 -13.70 -16.98 -4.67
CA ILE A 114 -14.28 -17.39 -5.95
C ILE A 114 -15.00 -16.19 -6.59
N GLU A 115 -15.80 -15.45 -5.81
CA GLU A 115 -16.52 -14.27 -6.31
C GLU A 115 -15.56 -13.16 -6.76
N ALA A 116 -14.53 -12.84 -5.98
CA ALA A 116 -13.54 -11.81 -6.33
C ALA A 116 -12.73 -12.17 -7.58
N MET A 117 -12.54 -13.46 -7.83
CA MET A 117 -11.79 -13.96 -8.99
C MET A 117 -12.69 -14.27 -10.21
N GLN A 118 -14.00 -14.11 -10.08
CA GLN A 118 -14.93 -14.23 -11.21
C GLN A 118 -14.61 -13.16 -12.28
N GLY A 119 -14.41 -13.60 -13.50
CA GLY A 119 -14.06 -12.72 -14.63
C GLY A 119 -12.57 -12.56 -14.89
N MET A 120 -11.69 -13.17 -14.11
CA MET A 120 -10.29 -13.30 -14.49
C MET A 120 -10.15 -14.26 -15.67
N MET A 121 -9.30 -13.91 -16.64
CA MET A 121 -9.06 -14.73 -17.83
C MET A 121 -8.16 -15.96 -17.55
N ALA A 122 -7.52 -16.01 -16.39
CA ALA A 122 -6.61 -17.09 -16.02
C ALA A 122 -7.32 -18.13 -15.15
N ASP A 123 -7.09 -19.39 -15.41
CA ASP A 123 -7.52 -20.48 -14.54
C ASP A 123 -6.78 -20.40 -13.21
N PHE A 124 -7.46 -20.67 -12.11
CA PHE A 124 -6.87 -20.65 -10.78
C PHE A 124 -7.34 -21.83 -9.92
N GLU A 125 -6.52 -22.17 -8.96
CA GLU A 125 -6.79 -23.22 -7.96
C GLU A 125 -6.51 -22.68 -6.55
N ILE A 126 -7.44 -22.82 -5.62
CA ILE A 126 -7.23 -22.49 -4.22
C ILE A 126 -6.54 -23.67 -3.55
N SER A 127 -5.24 -23.53 -3.31
CA SER A 127 -4.42 -24.60 -2.74
C SER A 127 -4.59 -24.79 -1.22
N GLY A 128 -5.11 -23.76 -0.53
CA GLY A 128 -5.39 -23.83 0.90
C GLY A 128 -5.81 -22.48 1.48
N ILE A 129 -6.60 -22.54 2.56
CA ILE A 129 -7.05 -21.40 3.34
C ILE A 129 -6.74 -21.70 4.80
N ASN A 130 -6.09 -20.76 5.49
CA ASN A 130 -5.73 -20.88 6.89
C ASN A 130 -6.13 -19.60 7.63
N GLU A 131 -6.52 -19.74 8.88
CA GLU A 131 -6.71 -18.59 9.77
C GLU A 131 -5.40 -17.84 9.95
N SER A 132 -5.47 -16.52 9.88
CA SER A 132 -4.32 -15.64 10.02
C SER A 132 -4.22 -15.11 11.45
N THR A 133 -3.02 -14.83 11.90
CA THR A 133 -2.75 -14.15 13.18
C THR A 133 -2.85 -12.62 13.07
N ILE A 134 -3.18 -12.09 11.91
CA ILE A 134 -3.39 -10.67 11.67
C ILE A 134 -4.67 -10.25 12.38
N LEU A 135 -4.55 -9.25 13.25
CA LEU A 135 -5.67 -8.71 14.00
C LEU A 135 -6.45 -7.68 13.18
N ASP A 136 -5.72 -6.77 12.52
CA ASP A 136 -6.32 -5.73 11.73
C ASP A 136 -5.44 -5.30 10.54
N VAL A 137 -6.05 -4.61 9.57
CA VAL A 137 -5.40 -4.16 8.33
C VAL A 137 -5.66 -2.68 8.13
N PHE A 138 -4.61 -1.90 7.96
CA PHE A 138 -4.64 -0.46 7.74
C PHE A 138 -4.26 -0.12 6.30
N PRO A 139 -5.23 -0.10 5.36
CA PRO A 139 -4.96 0.31 3.99
C PRO A 139 -4.65 1.81 3.93
N TYR A 140 -3.88 2.22 2.93
CA TYR A 140 -3.56 3.62 2.70
C TYR A 140 -4.83 4.39 2.29
N SER A 141 -5.32 5.26 3.15
CA SER A 141 -6.46 6.09 2.82
C SER A 141 -6.04 7.26 1.90
N VAL A 142 -6.89 7.61 0.94
CA VAL A 142 -6.63 8.73 0.03
C VAL A 142 -6.53 10.07 0.80
N SER A 143 -7.16 10.16 1.98
CA SER A 143 -7.07 11.32 2.87
C SER A 143 -5.67 11.55 3.46
N GLU A 144 -4.86 10.49 3.62
CA GLU A 144 -3.48 10.64 4.12
C GLU A 144 -2.52 11.23 3.07
N LYS A 145 -2.91 11.21 1.78
CA LYS A 145 -2.15 11.88 0.71
C LYS A 145 -2.17 13.40 0.84
N SER A 146 -3.10 13.97 1.61
CA SER A 146 -3.19 15.43 1.83
C SER A 146 -2.16 15.96 2.84
N ASP A 147 -1.56 15.11 3.66
CA ASP A 147 -0.56 15.50 4.67
C ASP A 147 0.88 15.56 4.13
N ILE A 148 1.06 15.37 2.83
CA ILE A 148 2.38 15.59 2.21
C ILE A 148 2.68 17.09 2.29
N PRO A 149 3.78 17.51 2.97
CA PRO A 149 4.19 18.90 3.03
C PRO A 149 4.22 19.52 1.64
N ALA A 150 3.76 20.76 1.51
CA ALA A 150 3.59 21.43 0.20
C ALA A 150 4.86 21.39 -0.69
N HIS A 151 6.06 21.42 -0.05
CA HIS A 151 7.34 21.36 -0.75
C HIS A 151 7.70 19.96 -1.33
N LEU A 152 6.95 18.91 -0.95
CA LEU A 152 7.14 17.53 -1.46
C LEU A 152 6.03 17.10 -2.42
N LYS A 153 5.02 17.97 -2.68
CA LYS A 153 3.98 17.67 -3.66
C LYS A 153 4.57 17.69 -5.07
N PRO A 154 4.23 16.72 -5.94
CA PRO A 154 4.66 16.75 -7.33
C PRO A 154 4.20 18.04 -8.02
N LEU A 155 5.04 18.63 -8.87
CA LEU A 155 4.74 19.90 -9.58
C LEU A 155 3.40 19.86 -10.34
N GLY A 156 3.00 18.71 -10.85
CA GLY A 156 1.73 18.52 -11.56
C GLY A 156 0.47 18.72 -10.72
N SER A 157 0.57 18.73 -9.37
CA SER A 157 -0.59 18.98 -8.51
C SER A 157 -0.97 20.46 -8.42
N PHE A 158 -0.11 21.37 -8.88
CA PHE A 158 -0.36 22.82 -8.89
C PHE A 158 -1.10 23.28 -10.14
N LEU A 159 -1.17 22.45 -11.18
CA LEU A 159 -1.86 22.78 -12.44
C LEU A 159 -3.36 22.48 -12.42
N ALA A 160 -3.89 21.95 -11.31
CA ALA A 160 -5.30 21.59 -11.18
C ALA A 160 -6.15 22.62 -10.40
N THR A 161 -5.61 23.79 -10.08
CA THR A 161 -6.39 24.88 -9.46
C THR A 161 -7.00 25.78 -10.52
N PRO A 162 -8.31 26.13 -10.43
CA PRO A 162 -9.02 26.94 -11.44
C PRO A 162 -8.49 28.37 -11.62
N GLU A 163 -7.61 28.83 -10.74
CA GLU A 163 -7.09 30.23 -10.75
C GLU A 163 -5.96 30.51 -11.76
N LEU A 164 -5.47 29.48 -12.48
CA LEU A 164 -4.40 29.65 -13.48
C LEU A 164 -4.88 29.55 -14.93
N GLN A 165 -6.21 29.60 -15.19
CA GLN A 165 -6.72 29.61 -16.55
C GLN A 165 -6.61 30.98 -17.24
N ASP A 166 -6.37 32.09 -16.49
CA ASP A 166 -6.20 33.41 -17.08
C ASP A 166 -4.75 33.77 -17.48
N ALA A 167 -3.78 32.88 -17.27
CA ALA A 167 -2.39 33.11 -17.62
C ALA A 167 -1.96 32.51 -18.99
N ALA A 168 -2.89 31.97 -19.74
CA ALA A 168 -2.60 31.32 -21.05
C ALA A 168 -2.54 32.31 -22.25
N ASP A 169 -2.64 33.62 -22.00
CA ASP A 169 -2.60 34.64 -23.07
C ASP A 169 -1.30 35.46 -23.07
N PHE A 170 -0.20 34.86 -22.59
CA PHE A 170 1.13 35.43 -22.75
C PHE A 170 1.76 34.92 -24.05
N THR A 171 1.44 35.62 -25.16
CA THR A 171 2.12 35.39 -26.44
C THR A 171 3.54 35.92 -26.34
N PHE A 172 4.53 35.02 -26.36
CA PHE A 172 5.95 35.37 -26.49
C PHE A 172 6.19 35.88 -27.91
N ASP A 173 6.41 37.20 -28.03
CA ASP A 173 6.81 37.82 -29.29
C ASP A 173 8.31 37.58 -29.54
N ALA A 174 8.60 36.84 -30.61
CA ALA A 174 9.96 36.38 -30.96
C ALA A 174 10.83 37.46 -31.64
N THR A 175 10.50 38.74 -31.48
CA THR A 175 11.20 39.83 -32.22
C THR A 175 12.28 40.56 -31.43
N ASP A 176 12.56 40.20 -30.17
CA ASP A 176 13.57 40.90 -29.33
C ASP A 176 14.93 40.20 -29.23
N LEU A 177 15.30 39.36 -30.21
CA LEU A 177 16.64 38.74 -30.29
C LEU A 177 17.45 39.23 -31.49
N GLU A 178 17.55 40.56 -31.66
CA GLU A 178 18.58 41.13 -32.51
C GLU A 178 19.36 42.21 -31.76
N GLY A 179 20.64 41.92 -31.50
CA GLY A 179 21.63 42.96 -31.15
C GLY A 179 22.41 42.76 -29.88
N ASN A 180 23.54 42.05 -29.95
CA ASN A 180 24.89 42.56 -29.68
C ASN A 180 25.92 41.45 -29.83
N ASP A 181 26.51 41.39 -31.06
CA ASP A 181 27.83 40.82 -31.28
C ASP A 181 28.87 41.90 -30.95
N ASP A 182 29.49 41.83 -29.80
CA ASP A 182 30.77 42.42 -29.49
C ASP A 182 31.63 41.38 -28.77
N LEU A 183 32.33 40.59 -29.59
CA LEU A 183 33.43 39.72 -29.12
C LEU A 183 34.73 40.46 -29.36
N ASP A 184 35.35 40.98 -28.28
CA ASP A 184 36.73 41.43 -28.29
C ASP A 184 37.67 40.21 -28.35
N PRO A 185 38.78 40.28 -29.14
CA PRO A 185 39.74 39.17 -29.30
C PRO A 185 40.65 39.07 -28.09
N ILE A 186 40.85 37.86 -27.62
CA ILE A 186 41.81 37.48 -26.57
C ILE A 186 43.19 37.43 -27.24
N GLU A 187 44.11 38.30 -26.77
CA GLU A 187 45.55 38.22 -27.10
C GLU A 187 46.17 37.10 -26.29
N GLU A 188 46.90 36.24 -27.00
CA GLU A 188 47.85 35.26 -26.43
C GLU A 188 49.15 35.97 -26.07
N ASP A 189 49.69 35.69 -24.86
CA ASP A 189 51.08 35.67 -24.44
C ASP A 189 51.27 34.59 -23.37
#